data_ed3fc9b4b5fb09e6af2978b0cc2552d3
#
_entry.id   ed3fc9b4b5fb09e6af2978b0cc2552d3
#
_cell.length_a   1.000
_cell.length_b   1.000
_cell.length_c   1.000
_cell.angle_alpha   90.00
_cell.angle_beta   90.00
_cell.angle_gamma   90.00
#
_symmetry.space_group_name_H-M   'P 1'
#
loop_
_entity.id
_entity.type
_entity.pdbx_description
1 polymer ?
#
loop_
_entity_poly.entity_id
_entity_poly.type
_entity_poly.pdbx_seq_one_letter_code
_entity_poly.pdbx_strand_id
1 'polypeptide(L)'
;VAGYKKAGGSEPVPRSLLIIDEFQELFVEDDRIAQDASVLLDRIVRQGRAFGIHVLLGSQTLGGAYSMARTTMGQMVIRVALQCNESDAYLIMDDSNPAPRMLTRPGEGIYNDSAGALEANSPFQVVWLPDEERDQSLRHVLEIAEKNSYDCSAPIVFEGNSPADVGENGLLYGLLHTEAV
;
A
#
# COMPACT_ATOMS: atom_id res chain seq x y z
N VAL A 1 7.82 -0.38 18.29
CA VAL A 1 7.52 0.95 18.88
C VAL A 1 7.28 0.82 20.38
N ALA A 2 6.34 -0.03 20.83
CA ALA A 2 6.04 -0.18 22.26
C ALA A 2 7.25 -0.68 23.09
N GLY A 3 8.02 -1.63 22.56
CA GLY A 3 9.24 -2.14 23.18
C GLY A 3 10.34 -1.09 23.30
N TYR A 4 10.52 -0.27 22.27
CA TYR A 4 11.50 0.83 22.28
C TYR A 4 11.18 1.88 23.34
N LYS A 5 9.91 2.30 23.44
CA LYS A 5 9.47 3.22 24.50
C LYS A 5 9.60 2.62 25.90
N LYS A 6 9.30 1.33 26.07
CA LYS A 6 9.50 0.60 27.33
C LYS A 6 10.96 0.52 27.75
N ALA A 7 11.89 0.47 26.78
CA ALA A 7 13.34 0.47 27.01
C ALA A 7 13.92 1.88 27.23
N GLY A 8 13.08 2.92 27.37
CA GLY A 8 13.53 4.29 27.65
C GLY A 8 13.88 5.11 26.40
N GLY A 9 13.55 4.63 25.22
CA GLY A 9 13.74 5.38 23.97
C GLY A 9 12.85 6.64 23.95
N SER A 10 13.44 7.80 23.78
CA SER A 10 12.77 9.12 23.78
C SER A 10 12.50 9.65 22.38
N GLU A 11 13.22 9.19 21.37
CA GLU A 11 13.05 9.66 20.00
C GLU A 11 11.73 9.15 19.39
N PRO A 12 11.06 9.98 18.58
CA PRO A 12 9.89 9.55 17.85
C PRO A 12 10.28 8.47 16.83
N VAL A 13 9.64 7.31 16.91
CA VAL A 13 9.80 6.26 15.88
C VAL A 13 8.79 6.57 14.75
N PRO A 14 9.25 6.93 13.56
CA PRO A 14 8.35 7.23 12.45
C PRO A 14 7.56 5.99 12.06
N ARG A 15 6.36 6.20 11.56
CA ARG A 15 5.58 5.14 10.91
C ARG A 15 5.87 5.18 9.42
N SER A 16 6.02 4.00 8.84
CA SER A 16 6.22 3.84 7.40
C SER A 16 4.95 3.29 6.77
N LEU A 17 4.57 3.84 5.62
CA LEU A 17 3.49 3.35 4.79
C LEU A 17 4.07 2.93 3.45
N LEU A 18 3.96 1.64 3.13
CA LEU A 18 4.26 1.10 1.82
C LEU A 18 2.96 1.07 1.01
N ILE A 19 2.93 1.79 -0.10
CA ILE A 19 1.80 1.79 -1.04
C ILE A 19 2.29 1.15 -2.33
N ILE A 20 1.60 0.10 -2.78
CA ILE A 20 1.86 -0.54 -4.07
C ILE A 20 0.53 -0.53 -4.83
N ASP A 21 0.46 0.29 -5.85
CA ASP A 21 -0.64 0.28 -6.80
C ASP A 21 -0.35 -0.75 -7.89
N GLU A 22 -1.38 -1.40 -8.39
CA GLU A 22 -1.28 -2.52 -9.36
C GLU A 22 -0.30 -3.60 -8.87
N PHE A 23 -0.39 -3.99 -7.59
CA PHE A 23 0.57 -4.92 -6.99
C PHE A 23 0.61 -6.30 -7.68
N GLN A 24 -0.45 -6.69 -8.40
CA GLN A 24 -0.51 -7.93 -9.16
C GLN A 24 0.54 -7.98 -10.27
N GLU A 25 1.00 -6.83 -10.77
CA GLU A 25 2.05 -6.77 -11.80
C GLU A 25 3.38 -7.37 -11.33
N LEU A 26 3.63 -7.40 -10.02
CA LEU A 26 4.80 -8.08 -9.45
C LEU A 26 4.77 -9.60 -9.65
N PHE A 27 3.62 -10.18 -10.03
CA PHE A 27 3.37 -11.61 -10.06
C PHE A 27 2.89 -12.12 -11.41
N VAL A 28 2.97 -11.30 -12.45
CA VAL A 28 2.58 -11.70 -13.82
C VAL A 28 3.51 -12.78 -14.36
N GLU A 29 4.80 -12.66 -14.09
CA GLU A 29 5.80 -13.62 -14.48
C GLU A 29 6.17 -14.52 -13.28
N ASP A 30 6.28 -15.83 -13.50
CA ASP A 30 6.76 -16.77 -12.46
C ASP A 30 8.29 -16.82 -12.50
N ASP A 31 8.89 -15.74 -12.05
CA ASP A 31 10.33 -15.59 -12.01
C ASP A 31 10.86 -15.41 -10.57
N ARG A 32 12.16 -15.23 -10.46
CA ARG A 32 12.82 -15.03 -9.17
C ARG A 32 12.35 -13.72 -8.49
N ILE A 33 12.05 -12.70 -9.27
CA ILE A 33 11.61 -11.39 -8.74
C ILE A 33 10.24 -11.56 -8.07
N ALA A 34 9.31 -12.24 -8.72
CA ALA A 34 8.00 -12.54 -8.17
C ALA A 34 8.10 -13.37 -6.87
N GLN A 35 8.98 -14.36 -6.85
CA GLN A 35 9.19 -15.21 -5.67
C GLN A 35 9.77 -14.40 -4.50
N ASP A 36 10.81 -13.61 -4.74
CA ASP A 36 11.43 -12.75 -3.72
C ASP A 36 10.45 -11.69 -3.22
N ALA A 37 9.69 -11.05 -4.12
CA ALA A 37 8.65 -10.07 -3.79
C ALA A 37 7.56 -10.67 -2.89
N SER A 38 7.12 -11.89 -3.20
CA SER A 38 6.13 -12.61 -2.39
C SER A 38 6.61 -12.84 -0.95
N VAL A 39 7.82 -13.36 -0.80
CA VAL A 39 8.41 -13.63 0.52
C VAL A 39 8.56 -12.35 1.33
N LEU A 40 9.04 -11.27 0.69
CA LEU A 40 9.23 -9.99 1.34
C LEU A 40 7.89 -9.34 1.72
N LEU A 41 6.92 -9.36 0.82
CA LEU A 41 5.59 -8.80 1.06
C LEU A 41 4.87 -9.54 2.20
N ASP A 42 4.86 -10.87 2.18
CA ASP A 42 4.29 -11.68 3.26
C ASP A 42 4.94 -11.35 4.60
N ARG A 43 6.27 -11.22 4.63
CA ARG A 43 7.01 -10.86 5.84
C ARG A 43 6.65 -9.47 6.36
N ILE A 44 6.55 -8.47 5.46
CA ILE A 44 6.18 -7.09 5.84
C ILE A 44 4.74 -7.06 6.37
N VAL A 45 3.80 -7.71 5.71
CA VAL A 45 2.40 -7.76 6.13
C VAL A 45 2.25 -8.42 7.50
N ARG A 46 2.93 -9.53 7.75
CA ARG A 46 2.84 -10.26 9.03
C ARG A 46 3.55 -9.55 10.18
N GLN A 47 4.71 -8.98 9.94
CA GLN A 47 5.59 -8.49 11.01
C GLN A 47 5.68 -6.98 11.08
N GLY A 48 5.45 -6.27 9.98
CA GLY A 48 5.65 -4.82 9.85
C GLY A 48 4.90 -4.01 10.89
N ARG A 49 3.69 -4.43 11.26
CA ARG A 49 2.88 -3.75 12.28
C ARG A 49 3.62 -3.55 13.61
N ALA A 50 4.40 -4.52 14.03
CA ALA A 50 5.18 -4.41 15.27
C ALA A 50 6.25 -3.32 15.21
N PHE A 51 6.70 -2.99 14.01
CA PHE A 51 7.71 -1.95 13.72
C PHE A 51 7.10 -0.63 13.24
N GLY A 52 5.77 -0.54 13.18
CA GLY A 52 5.08 0.65 12.70
C GLY A 52 5.04 0.76 11.18
N ILE A 53 5.26 -0.34 10.47
CA ILE A 53 5.14 -0.42 9.01
C ILE A 53 3.73 -0.88 8.65
N HIS A 54 3.09 -0.14 7.76
CA HIS A 54 1.76 -0.43 7.23
C HIS A 54 1.84 -0.63 5.72
N VAL A 55 0.97 -1.46 5.17
CA VAL A 55 0.95 -1.77 3.74
C VAL A 55 -0.44 -1.48 3.18
N LEU A 56 -0.48 -0.79 2.05
CA LEU A 56 -1.66 -0.56 1.24
C LEU A 56 -1.41 -1.15 -0.16
N LEU A 57 -2.21 -2.11 -0.56
CA LEU A 57 -2.15 -2.74 -1.88
C LEU A 57 -3.37 -2.30 -2.69
N GLY A 58 -3.14 -1.79 -3.89
CA GLY A 58 -4.16 -1.47 -4.87
C GLY A 58 -4.09 -2.42 -6.07
N SER A 59 -5.24 -2.75 -6.65
CA SER A 59 -5.31 -3.58 -7.85
C SER A 59 -6.64 -3.38 -8.56
N GLN A 60 -6.66 -3.44 -9.87
CA GLN A 60 -7.88 -3.48 -10.67
C GLN A 60 -8.44 -4.89 -10.77
N THR A 61 -7.60 -5.92 -10.72
CA THR A 61 -7.98 -7.32 -10.74
C THR A 61 -6.99 -8.17 -9.95
N LEU A 62 -7.43 -9.25 -9.39
CA LEU A 62 -6.59 -10.18 -8.63
C LEU A 62 -6.28 -11.48 -9.38
N GLY A 63 -6.81 -11.64 -10.60
CA GLY A 63 -6.73 -12.88 -11.35
C GLY A 63 -5.32 -13.38 -11.66
N GLY A 64 -4.34 -12.48 -11.88
CA GLY A 64 -2.94 -12.83 -12.14
C GLY A 64 -2.12 -13.17 -10.90
N ALA A 65 -2.52 -12.65 -9.73
CA ALA A 65 -1.78 -12.78 -8.47
C ALA A 65 -2.33 -13.89 -7.54
N TYR A 66 -3.20 -14.77 -8.05
CA TYR A 66 -4.08 -15.62 -7.26
C TYR A 66 -3.37 -16.51 -6.23
N SER A 67 -2.30 -17.18 -6.60
CA SER A 67 -1.65 -18.17 -5.70
C SER A 67 -0.83 -17.53 -4.59
N MET A 68 -0.22 -16.39 -4.87
CA MET A 68 0.66 -15.67 -3.94
C MET A 68 -0.11 -14.62 -3.14
N ALA A 69 -1.07 -13.96 -3.77
CA ALA A 69 -1.93 -13.00 -3.12
C ALA A 69 -2.78 -13.62 -2.00
N ARG A 70 -3.27 -14.84 -2.16
CA ARG A 70 -4.17 -15.48 -1.18
C ARG A 70 -3.56 -15.61 0.21
N THR A 71 -2.31 -16.02 0.31
CA THR A 71 -1.63 -16.19 1.61
C THR A 71 -1.40 -14.85 2.29
N THR A 72 -0.92 -13.86 1.56
CA THR A 72 -0.64 -12.51 2.06
C THR A 72 -1.95 -11.76 2.35
N MET A 73 -2.92 -11.82 1.44
CA MET A 73 -4.24 -11.19 1.63
C MET A 73 -5.00 -11.76 2.82
N GLY A 74 -4.84 -13.05 3.12
CA GLY A 74 -5.42 -13.66 4.32
C GLY A 74 -4.94 -13.03 5.63
N GLN A 75 -3.82 -12.31 5.63
CA GLN A 75 -3.32 -11.54 6.78
C GLN A 75 -3.80 -10.08 6.80
N MET A 76 -4.39 -9.60 5.70
CA MET A 76 -4.91 -8.24 5.56
C MET A 76 -6.38 -8.23 5.96
N VAL A 77 -6.64 -7.72 7.16
CA VAL A 77 -7.98 -7.72 7.76
C VAL A 77 -8.86 -6.63 7.14
N ILE A 78 -8.28 -5.46 6.85
CA ILE A 78 -9.00 -4.33 6.25
C ILE A 78 -9.02 -4.52 4.74
N ARG A 79 -10.21 -4.50 4.17
CA ARG A 79 -10.46 -4.68 2.75
C ARG A 79 -11.42 -3.61 2.25
N VAL A 80 -11.13 -3.10 1.07
CA VAL A 80 -11.96 -2.12 0.38
C VAL A 80 -12.18 -2.60 -1.04
N ALA A 81 -13.42 -2.75 -1.45
CA ALA A 81 -13.75 -3.13 -2.82
C ALA A 81 -14.71 -2.11 -3.44
N LEU A 82 -14.41 -1.68 -4.62
CA LEU A 82 -15.35 -1.04 -5.54
C LEU A 82 -16.05 -2.13 -6.35
N GLN A 83 -16.90 -1.72 -7.30
CA GLN A 83 -17.52 -2.69 -8.22
C GLN A 83 -16.45 -3.53 -8.93
N CYS A 84 -16.57 -4.83 -8.86
CA CYS A 84 -15.68 -5.76 -9.53
C CYS A 84 -16.45 -6.99 -10.04
N ASN A 85 -15.79 -7.84 -10.80
CA ASN A 85 -16.37 -9.09 -11.27
C ASN A 85 -16.52 -10.10 -10.12
N GLU A 86 -17.21 -11.21 -10.38
CA GLU A 86 -17.50 -12.23 -9.36
C GLU A 86 -16.24 -12.88 -8.80
N SER A 87 -15.28 -13.20 -9.66
CA SER A 87 -14.02 -13.83 -9.23
C SER A 87 -13.22 -12.92 -8.30
N ASP A 88 -13.09 -11.65 -8.65
CA ASP A 88 -12.38 -10.67 -7.82
C ASP A 88 -13.14 -10.38 -6.52
N ALA A 89 -14.49 -10.39 -6.55
CA ALA A 89 -15.29 -10.20 -5.33
C ALA A 89 -14.99 -11.29 -4.28
N TYR A 90 -14.90 -12.55 -4.69
CA TYR A 90 -14.55 -13.65 -3.78
C TYR A 90 -13.07 -13.64 -3.37
N LEU A 91 -12.20 -13.05 -4.18
CA LEU A 91 -10.79 -12.93 -3.84
C LEU A 91 -10.53 -11.81 -2.83
N ILE A 92 -11.16 -10.65 -3.03
CA ILE A 92 -10.98 -9.50 -2.14
C ILE A 92 -11.77 -9.65 -0.84
N MET A 93 -12.93 -10.29 -0.86
CA MET A 93 -13.75 -10.54 0.30
C MET A 93 -13.60 -12.00 0.80
N ASP A 94 -14.62 -12.57 1.32
CA ASP A 94 -14.71 -14.00 1.67
C ASP A 94 -15.47 -14.75 0.59
N ASP A 95 -15.26 -16.07 0.48
CA ASP A 95 -15.94 -16.94 -0.49
C ASP A 95 -17.49 -16.87 -0.39
N SER A 96 -18.02 -16.38 0.71
CA SER A 96 -19.46 -16.18 0.95
C SER A 96 -19.95 -14.76 0.70
N ASN A 97 -19.06 -13.84 0.28
CA ASN A 97 -19.34 -12.40 0.19
C ASN A 97 -19.29 -11.87 -1.26
N PRO A 98 -20.40 -11.98 -2.01
CA PRO A 98 -20.47 -11.48 -3.39
C PRO A 98 -20.80 -9.98 -3.48
N ALA A 99 -20.90 -9.26 -2.36
CA ALA A 99 -21.46 -7.91 -2.32
C ALA A 99 -20.78 -6.89 -3.26
N PRO A 100 -19.44 -6.89 -3.49
CA PRO A 100 -18.82 -5.97 -4.43
C PRO A 100 -19.35 -6.10 -5.87
N ARG A 101 -19.71 -7.31 -6.32
CA ARG A 101 -20.31 -7.53 -7.63
C ARG A 101 -21.65 -6.84 -7.80
N MET A 102 -22.37 -6.62 -6.71
CA MET A 102 -23.75 -6.08 -6.74
C MET A 102 -23.78 -4.56 -6.73
N LEU A 103 -22.64 -3.89 -6.61
CA LEU A 103 -22.53 -2.45 -6.72
C LEU A 103 -22.85 -2.00 -8.14
N THR A 104 -23.62 -0.93 -8.28
CA THR A 104 -24.14 -0.51 -9.58
C THR A 104 -23.80 0.93 -9.97
N ARG A 105 -23.38 1.74 -8.99
CA ARG A 105 -23.06 3.15 -9.24
C ARG A 105 -21.57 3.39 -9.21
N PRO A 106 -21.05 4.27 -10.08
CA PRO A 106 -19.67 4.70 -10.00
C PRO A 106 -19.32 5.27 -8.62
N GLY A 107 -18.20 4.82 -8.05
CA GLY A 107 -17.74 5.27 -6.76
C GLY A 107 -18.44 4.64 -5.54
N GLU A 108 -19.42 3.77 -5.71
CA GLU A 108 -19.89 2.91 -4.62
C GLU A 108 -18.80 1.92 -4.24
N GLY A 109 -18.65 1.68 -2.95
CA GLY A 109 -17.68 0.73 -2.42
C GLY A 109 -18.14 0.06 -1.14
N ILE A 110 -17.42 -0.97 -0.76
CA ILE A 110 -17.59 -1.69 0.50
C ILE A 110 -16.28 -1.62 1.27
N TYR A 111 -16.34 -1.07 2.46
CA TYR A 111 -15.31 -1.20 3.47
C TYR A 111 -15.61 -2.40 4.35
N ASN A 112 -14.60 -3.19 4.67
CA ASN A 112 -14.72 -4.36 5.53
C ASN A 112 -13.48 -4.47 6.42
N ASP A 113 -13.65 -4.58 7.72
CA ASP A 113 -12.58 -4.67 8.71
C ASP A 113 -12.48 -6.04 9.39
N SER A 114 -13.14 -7.03 8.82
CA SER A 114 -13.22 -8.40 9.36
C SER A 114 -12.87 -9.44 8.30
N ALA A 115 -11.77 -9.20 7.59
CA ALA A 115 -11.21 -10.12 6.59
C ALA A 115 -12.18 -10.53 5.47
N GLY A 116 -13.18 -9.69 5.19
CA GLY A 116 -14.14 -9.91 4.10
C GLY A 116 -15.44 -10.59 4.52
N ALA A 117 -15.67 -10.85 5.81
CA ALA A 117 -16.91 -11.45 6.29
C ALA A 117 -18.14 -10.61 5.91
N LEU A 118 -19.21 -11.24 5.43
CA LEU A 118 -20.39 -10.57 4.89
C LEU A 118 -21.04 -9.61 5.90
N GLU A 119 -21.09 -9.99 7.17
CA GLU A 119 -21.73 -9.25 8.24
C GLU A 119 -21.01 -7.95 8.61
N ALA A 120 -19.74 -7.83 8.21
CA ALA A 120 -18.90 -6.66 8.48
C ALA A 120 -18.86 -5.66 7.31
N ASN A 121 -19.67 -5.86 6.29
CA ASN A 121 -19.73 -4.96 5.16
C ASN A 121 -20.29 -3.59 5.54
N SER A 122 -19.55 -2.54 5.26
CA SER A 122 -19.97 -1.15 5.43
C SER A 122 -19.96 -0.46 4.06
N PRO A 123 -21.11 -0.26 3.42
CA PRO A 123 -21.20 0.43 2.14
C PRO A 123 -20.82 1.90 2.30
N PHE A 124 -20.12 2.46 1.29
CA PHE A 124 -19.79 3.86 1.23
C PHE A 124 -19.87 4.38 -0.21
N GLN A 125 -19.85 5.70 -0.35
CA GLN A 125 -19.75 6.40 -1.62
C GLN A 125 -18.47 7.25 -1.61
N VAL A 126 -17.63 7.08 -2.62
CA VAL A 126 -16.47 7.95 -2.83
C VAL A 126 -16.95 9.35 -3.21
N VAL A 127 -16.40 10.35 -2.56
CA VAL A 127 -16.65 11.75 -2.90
C VAL A 127 -15.83 12.12 -4.13
N TRP A 128 -16.46 12.79 -5.08
CA TRP A 128 -15.73 13.38 -6.19
C TRP A 128 -14.91 14.57 -5.68
N LEU A 129 -13.61 14.55 -5.93
CA LEU A 129 -12.69 15.63 -5.58
C LEU A 129 -12.15 16.25 -6.89
N PRO A 130 -12.60 17.46 -7.27
CA PRO A 130 -12.07 18.18 -8.42
C PRO A 130 -10.58 18.46 -8.26
N ASP A 131 -9.85 18.51 -9.38
CA ASP A 131 -8.41 18.75 -9.38
C ASP A 131 -8.03 20.08 -8.69
N GLU A 132 -8.81 21.12 -8.90
CA GLU A 132 -8.58 22.41 -8.25
C GLU A 132 -8.68 22.35 -6.72
N GLU A 133 -9.68 21.62 -6.20
CA GLU A 133 -9.86 21.44 -4.74
C GLU A 133 -8.76 20.55 -4.16
N ARG A 134 -8.34 19.52 -4.90
CA ARG A 134 -7.20 18.68 -4.53
C ARG A 134 -5.94 19.52 -4.40
N ASP A 135 -5.64 20.35 -5.42
CA ASP A 135 -4.44 21.16 -5.47
C ASP A 135 -4.43 22.26 -4.41
N GLN A 136 -5.61 22.82 -4.10
CA GLN A 136 -5.75 23.74 -2.96
C GLN A 136 -5.47 23.04 -1.63
N SER A 137 -6.00 21.83 -1.44
CA SER A 137 -5.77 21.05 -0.22
C SER A 137 -4.30 20.68 -0.05
N LEU A 138 -3.62 20.29 -1.14
CA LEU A 138 -2.18 20.00 -1.12
C LEU A 138 -1.36 21.24 -0.77
N ARG A 139 -1.66 22.41 -1.36
CA ARG A 139 -1.02 23.68 -0.98
C ARG A 139 -1.22 24.00 0.50
N HIS A 140 -2.42 23.83 1.01
CA HIS A 140 -2.71 24.07 2.43
C HIS A 140 -1.90 23.13 3.35
N VAL A 141 -1.72 21.86 2.98
CA VAL A 141 -0.86 20.93 3.74
C VAL A 141 0.59 21.41 3.75
N LEU A 142 1.10 21.91 2.61
CA LEU A 142 2.46 22.45 2.52
C LEU A 142 2.62 23.72 3.41
N GLU A 143 1.67 24.64 3.38
CA GLU A 143 1.67 25.82 4.25
C GLU A 143 1.69 25.45 5.74
N ILE A 144 0.93 24.43 6.14
CA ILE A 144 0.94 23.91 7.51
C ILE A 144 2.30 23.33 7.87
N ALA A 145 2.92 22.58 6.97
CA ALA A 145 4.24 21.99 7.18
C ALA A 145 5.31 23.10 7.37
N GLU A 146 5.33 24.10 6.50
CA GLU A 146 6.23 25.26 6.58
C GLU A 146 6.02 26.05 7.89
N LYS A 147 4.76 26.34 8.24
CA LYS A 147 4.43 27.05 9.48
C LYS A 147 4.89 26.32 10.74
N ASN A 148 4.91 25.01 10.71
CA ASN A 148 5.38 24.17 11.82
C ASN A 148 6.88 23.83 11.71
N SER A 149 7.59 24.44 10.77
CA SER A 149 9.02 24.16 10.50
C SER A 149 9.28 22.64 10.33
N TYR A 150 8.35 21.96 9.66
CA TYR A 150 8.51 20.55 9.38
C TYR A 150 9.55 20.38 8.28
N ASP A 151 10.71 19.82 8.65
CA ASP A 151 11.77 19.54 7.71
C ASP A 151 11.43 18.28 6.91
N CYS A 152 11.03 18.49 5.66
CA CYS A 152 10.87 17.40 4.70
C CYS A 152 12.15 17.27 3.89
N SER A 153 12.85 16.15 4.02
CA SER A 153 13.85 15.78 3.02
C SER A 153 13.19 15.70 1.64
N ALA A 154 13.91 16.12 0.60
CA ALA A 154 13.41 16.02 -0.77
C ALA A 154 13.00 14.59 -1.08
N PRO A 155 11.83 14.37 -1.72
CA PRO A 155 11.39 13.02 -2.08
C PRO A 155 12.37 12.43 -3.09
N ILE A 156 12.66 11.15 -2.94
CA ILE A 156 13.38 10.37 -3.95
C ILE A 156 12.34 9.92 -4.97
N VAL A 157 12.44 10.42 -6.20
CA VAL A 157 11.50 10.11 -7.28
C VAL A 157 12.23 9.32 -8.36
N PHE A 158 11.68 8.17 -8.73
CA PHE A 158 12.10 7.39 -9.88
C PHE A 158 11.01 7.44 -10.93
N GLU A 159 11.34 7.98 -12.09
CA GLU A 159 10.45 7.96 -13.24
C GLU A 159 10.79 6.75 -14.12
N GLY A 160 9.90 5.76 -14.15
CA GLY A 160 10.13 4.51 -14.90
C GLY A 160 10.30 4.68 -16.40
N ASN A 161 9.85 5.80 -16.97
CA ASN A 161 10.00 6.14 -18.39
C ASN A 161 11.28 6.94 -18.70
N SER A 162 11.99 7.40 -17.70
CA SER A 162 13.27 8.09 -17.88
C SER A 162 14.40 7.07 -18.02
N PRO A 163 15.38 7.29 -18.90
CA PRO A 163 16.60 6.47 -18.92
C PRO A 163 17.21 6.51 -17.52
N ALA A 164 17.46 5.35 -16.95
CA ALA A 164 18.10 5.28 -15.64
C ALA A 164 19.54 5.83 -15.74
N ASP A 165 19.79 7.00 -15.20
CA ASP A 165 21.16 7.46 -14.98
C ASP A 165 21.67 6.84 -13.66
N VAL A 166 22.47 5.79 -13.83
CA VAL A 166 23.07 5.07 -12.70
C VAL A 166 24.00 6.00 -11.89
N GLY A 167 24.57 7.03 -12.52
CA GLY A 167 25.44 8.01 -11.87
C GLY A 167 24.71 8.97 -10.94
N GLU A 168 23.41 9.23 -11.18
CA GLU A 168 22.58 10.10 -10.35
C GLU A 168 21.90 9.36 -9.19
N ASN A 169 21.97 8.02 -9.16
CA ASN A 169 21.37 7.24 -8.09
C ASN A 169 22.22 7.31 -6.81
N GLY A 170 21.88 8.23 -5.91
CA GLY A 170 22.60 8.44 -4.66
C GLY A 170 22.66 7.22 -3.74
N LEU A 171 21.67 6.32 -3.80
CA LEU A 171 21.67 5.07 -3.04
C LEU A 171 22.70 4.09 -3.62
N LEU A 172 22.73 3.93 -4.93
CA LEU A 172 23.70 3.08 -5.59
C LEU A 172 25.12 3.64 -5.42
N TYR A 173 25.29 4.96 -5.55
CA TYR A 173 26.55 5.62 -5.29
C TYR A 173 27.03 5.38 -3.85
N GLY A 174 26.14 5.52 -2.85
CA GLY A 174 26.43 5.21 -1.46
C GLY A 174 26.86 3.76 -1.25
N LEU A 175 26.15 2.79 -1.87
CA LEU A 175 26.48 1.36 -1.77
C LEU A 175 27.83 1.02 -2.41
N LEU A 176 28.16 1.65 -3.55
CA LEU A 176 29.41 1.41 -4.26
C LEU A 176 30.63 2.06 -3.58
N HIS A 177 30.42 3.11 -2.79
CA HIS A 177 31.49 3.88 -2.14
C HIS A 177 31.53 3.65 -0.61
N THR A 178 30.67 2.81 -0.06
CA THR A 178 30.79 2.36 1.33
C THR A 178 31.94 1.37 1.39
N GLU A 179 33.05 1.76 1.98
CA GLU A 179 34.14 0.80 2.29
C GLU A 179 33.56 -0.32 3.13
N ALA A 180 33.78 -1.56 2.68
CA ALA A 180 33.39 -2.73 3.45
C ALA A 180 34.15 -2.69 4.81
N VAL A 181 33.41 -2.48 5.89
CA VAL A 181 33.90 -2.62 7.25
C VAL A 181 33.94 -4.10 7.63
#